data_c78d757d43b073b629db13605213c16a
#
_entry.id   c78d757d43b073b629db13605213c16a
#
_cell.length_a   1.000
_cell.length_b   1.000
_cell.length_c   1.000
_cell.angle_alpha   90.00
_cell.angle_beta   90.00
_cell.angle_gamma   90.00
#
_symmetry.space_group_name_H-M   'P 1'
#
loop_
_entity.id
_entity.type
_entity.pdbx_description
1 polymer ?
#
loop_
_entity_poly.entity_id
_entity_poly.type
_entity_poly.pdbx_seq_one_letter_code
_entity_poly.pdbx_strand_id
1 'polypeptide(L)'
;MKLNEHIFRANDIRGIAYEDLNEQVVSLLGRSLGSEALSRDIKDLIIARDARVSSPEIMEWLSSGILSTGCNVIDIGIVTSPMFYHSTFELAASSGVVITGSHNPAEYNGFKIVFKNQSTSSDEILLLRERIINKDFQLGQGKLDKADIKESYINRIVKSVQLNKALDISIDCGNGAAGVVAKEVYEKLGCNVIELYGNPDGLFPNHHPDPSKKENMLDLIDSVAVSYTHLTLPTKA
;
A
#
# COMPACT_ATOMS: atom_id res chain seq x y z
N MET A 1 16.90 1.38 -23.55
CA MET A 1 15.60 1.16 -22.92
C MET A 1 14.78 2.43 -23.09
N LYS A 2 13.53 2.33 -23.53
CA LYS A 2 12.62 3.49 -23.59
C LYS A 2 11.82 3.48 -22.30
N LEU A 3 12.21 4.29 -21.32
CA LEU A 3 11.44 4.49 -20.08
C LEU A 3 10.11 5.18 -20.46
N ASN A 4 8.97 4.59 -20.06
CA ASN A 4 7.68 5.26 -20.24
C ASN A 4 7.55 6.38 -19.19
N GLU A 5 7.77 7.62 -19.62
CA GLU A 5 7.76 8.78 -18.71
C GLU A 5 6.39 9.05 -18.09
N HIS A 6 5.31 8.59 -18.74
CA HIS A 6 3.94 8.80 -18.26
C HIS A 6 3.61 8.05 -16.96
N ILE A 7 4.44 7.08 -16.55
CA ILE A 7 4.26 6.43 -15.25
C ILE A 7 4.60 7.35 -14.07
N PHE A 8 5.49 8.34 -14.27
CA PHE A 8 5.90 9.31 -13.23
C PHE A 8 4.90 10.46 -13.19
N ARG A 9 3.96 10.40 -12.24
CA ARG A 9 2.90 11.37 -12.07
C ARG A 9 3.21 12.36 -10.95
N ALA A 10 2.33 13.35 -10.75
CA ALA A 10 2.56 14.40 -9.76
C ALA A 10 2.69 13.89 -8.30
N ASN A 11 1.97 12.80 -7.94
CA ASN A 11 1.89 12.34 -6.55
C ASN A 11 2.21 10.86 -6.38
N ASP A 12 2.39 10.10 -7.47
CA ASP A 12 2.68 8.67 -7.44
C ASP A 12 3.33 8.22 -8.76
N ILE A 13 3.85 6.99 -8.75
CA ILE A 13 4.28 6.30 -9.96
C ILE A 13 3.23 5.23 -10.22
N ARG A 14 2.69 5.17 -11.46
CA ARG A 14 1.59 4.28 -11.80
C ARG A 14 1.64 3.83 -13.25
N GLY A 15 1.34 2.54 -13.49
CA GLY A 15 1.31 1.96 -14.82
C GLY A 15 0.58 0.62 -14.85
N ILE A 16 0.50 0.03 -16.04
CA ILE A 16 0.01 -1.32 -16.24
C ILE A 16 1.11 -2.30 -15.79
N ALA A 17 0.73 -3.24 -14.91
CA ALA A 17 1.66 -4.27 -14.43
C ALA A 17 2.17 -5.12 -15.60
N TYR A 18 3.46 -5.49 -15.54
CA TYR A 18 4.19 -6.26 -16.55
C TYR A 18 4.45 -5.53 -17.88
N GLU A 19 3.65 -4.55 -18.26
CA GLU A 19 3.82 -3.72 -19.45
C GLU A 19 4.67 -2.49 -19.11
N ASP A 20 4.09 -1.53 -18.39
CA ASP A 20 4.78 -0.31 -17.94
C ASP A 20 5.70 -0.60 -16.74
N LEU A 21 5.23 -1.43 -15.83
CA LEU A 21 5.90 -1.83 -14.59
C LEU A 21 6.44 -3.26 -14.73
N ASN A 22 7.36 -3.46 -15.66
CA ASN A 22 8.08 -4.72 -15.83
C ASN A 22 9.31 -4.79 -14.92
N GLU A 23 9.94 -5.97 -14.84
CA GLU A 23 11.10 -6.24 -13.98
C GLU A 23 12.20 -5.19 -14.15
N GLN A 24 12.55 -4.86 -15.38
CA GLN A 24 13.63 -3.91 -15.65
C GLN A 24 13.33 -2.51 -15.12
N VAL A 25 12.11 -2.00 -15.36
CA VAL A 25 11.69 -0.66 -14.91
C VAL A 25 11.60 -0.63 -13.38
N VAL A 26 10.99 -1.65 -12.76
CA VAL A 26 10.82 -1.71 -11.32
C VAL A 26 12.14 -1.89 -10.58
N SER A 27 13.06 -2.72 -11.10
CA SER A 27 14.40 -2.87 -10.51
C SER A 27 15.19 -1.56 -10.58
N LEU A 28 15.11 -0.82 -11.69
CA LEU A 28 15.74 0.50 -11.81
C LEU A 28 15.11 1.53 -10.88
N LEU A 29 13.79 1.49 -10.70
CA LEU A 29 13.12 2.31 -9.70
C LEU A 29 13.59 1.98 -8.28
N GLY A 30 13.74 0.69 -7.96
CA GLY A 30 14.30 0.24 -6.67
C GLY A 30 15.72 0.79 -6.46
N ARG A 31 16.57 0.72 -7.47
CA ARG A 31 17.93 1.31 -7.40
C ARG A 31 17.88 2.83 -7.21
N SER A 32 16.97 3.51 -7.89
CA SER A 32 16.81 4.96 -7.72
C SER A 32 16.34 5.31 -6.31
N LEU A 33 15.35 4.59 -5.77
CA LEU A 33 14.84 4.79 -4.41
C LEU A 33 15.91 4.53 -3.35
N GLY A 34 16.64 3.41 -3.44
CA GLY A 34 17.71 3.10 -2.51
C GLY A 34 18.84 4.13 -2.54
N SER A 35 19.24 4.57 -3.73
CA SER A 35 20.26 5.61 -3.90
C SER A 35 19.82 6.96 -3.35
N GLU A 36 18.55 7.33 -3.59
CA GLU A 36 17.97 8.56 -3.05
C GLU A 36 17.87 8.50 -1.51
N ALA A 37 17.43 7.36 -0.96
CA ALA A 37 17.38 7.16 0.48
C ALA A 37 18.76 7.36 1.11
N LEU A 38 19.78 6.71 0.59
CA LEU A 38 21.15 6.81 1.09
C LEU A 38 21.73 8.23 0.97
N SER A 39 21.38 8.98 -0.10
CA SER A 39 21.79 10.38 -0.24
C SER A 39 21.15 11.33 0.81
N ARG A 40 20.06 10.87 1.45
CA ARG A 40 19.36 11.57 2.55
C ARG A 40 19.72 11.01 3.93
N ASP A 41 20.77 10.18 4.03
CA ASP A 41 21.16 9.46 5.25
C ASP A 41 20.10 8.48 5.78
N ILE A 42 19.24 7.95 4.90
CA ILE A 42 18.23 6.94 5.20
C ILE A 42 18.80 5.58 4.82
N LYS A 43 18.97 4.69 5.81
CA LYS A 43 19.56 3.36 5.61
C LYS A 43 18.52 2.25 5.42
N ASP A 44 17.31 2.48 5.89
CA ASP A 44 16.24 1.47 5.92
C ASP A 44 15.00 2.02 5.22
N LEU A 45 14.46 1.27 4.27
CA LEU A 45 13.19 1.55 3.60
C LEU A 45 12.15 0.48 3.94
N ILE A 46 11.00 0.90 4.43
CA ILE A 46 9.85 0.02 4.60
C ILE A 46 9.24 -0.26 3.24
N ILE A 47 8.95 -1.53 2.94
CA ILE A 47 8.19 -1.92 1.76
C ILE A 47 6.92 -2.63 2.19
N ALA A 48 5.82 -2.23 1.55
CA ALA A 48 4.49 -2.79 1.74
C ALA A 48 3.81 -3.01 0.38
N ARG A 49 2.74 -3.80 0.37
CA ARG A 49 1.94 -4.01 -0.82
C ARG A 49 0.45 -4.16 -0.53
N ASP A 50 -0.36 -3.96 -1.54
CA ASP A 50 -1.77 -4.36 -1.55
C ASP A 50 -1.96 -5.83 -1.93
N ALA A 51 -3.23 -6.25 -2.12
CA ALA A 51 -3.59 -7.62 -2.41
C ALA A 51 -3.51 -8.00 -3.90
N ARG A 52 -3.16 -7.10 -4.82
CA ARG A 52 -3.14 -7.34 -6.27
C ARG A 52 -2.23 -8.50 -6.64
N VAL A 53 -2.62 -9.27 -7.65
CA VAL A 53 -1.85 -10.43 -8.13
C VAL A 53 -0.43 -10.06 -8.53
N SER A 54 -0.22 -8.88 -9.12
CA SER A 54 1.09 -8.40 -9.54
C SER A 54 1.97 -7.87 -8.40
N SER A 55 1.38 -7.55 -7.24
CA SER A 55 2.10 -6.87 -6.16
C SER A 55 3.24 -7.68 -5.54
N PRO A 56 3.16 -9.02 -5.35
CA PRO A 56 4.27 -9.81 -4.83
C PRO A 56 5.53 -9.74 -5.70
N GLU A 57 5.38 -9.94 -7.01
CA GLU A 57 6.50 -9.98 -7.96
C GLU A 57 7.11 -8.58 -8.14
N ILE A 58 6.27 -7.54 -8.26
CA ILE A 58 6.71 -6.13 -8.28
C ILE A 58 7.48 -5.79 -7.01
N MET A 59 7.06 -6.29 -5.84
CA MET A 59 7.76 -6.09 -4.57
C MET A 59 9.14 -6.77 -4.57
N GLU A 60 9.25 -7.96 -5.12
CA GLU A 60 10.54 -8.67 -5.26
C GLU A 60 11.52 -7.89 -6.13
N TRP A 61 11.10 -7.44 -7.31
CA TRP A 61 11.93 -6.65 -8.22
C TRP A 61 12.37 -5.32 -7.59
N LEU A 62 11.44 -4.63 -6.93
CA LEU A 62 11.73 -3.36 -6.26
C LEU A 62 12.73 -3.55 -5.10
N SER A 63 12.49 -4.55 -4.26
CA SER A 63 13.35 -4.89 -3.14
C SER A 63 14.76 -5.24 -3.59
N SER A 64 14.89 -6.07 -4.63
CA SER A 64 16.19 -6.43 -5.23
C SER A 64 16.94 -5.19 -5.70
N GLY A 65 16.25 -4.26 -6.36
CA GLY A 65 16.81 -2.99 -6.78
C GLY A 65 17.33 -2.16 -5.60
N ILE A 66 16.54 -1.99 -4.55
CA ILE A 66 16.92 -1.23 -3.35
C ILE A 66 18.14 -1.88 -2.66
N LEU A 67 18.08 -3.17 -2.41
CA LEU A 67 19.14 -3.92 -1.74
C LEU A 67 20.48 -3.82 -2.47
N SER A 68 20.46 -3.77 -3.80
CA SER A 68 21.66 -3.63 -4.64
C SER A 68 22.40 -2.30 -4.49
N THR A 69 21.79 -1.31 -3.83
CA THR A 69 22.41 -0.02 -3.52
C THR A 69 23.13 0.01 -2.18
N GLY A 70 22.88 -0.96 -1.30
CA GLY A 70 23.33 -0.97 0.09
C GLY A 70 22.27 -0.44 1.08
N CYS A 71 21.12 0.03 0.60
CA CYS A 71 19.99 0.38 1.43
C CYS A 71 19.26 -0.90 1.87
N ASN A 72 18.86 -0.98 3.14
CA ASN A 72 18.12 -2.11 3.68
C ASN A 72 16.63 -2.01 3.36
N VAL A 73 15.94 -3.14 3.43
CA VAL A 73 14.50 -3.27 3.21
C VAL A 73 13.85 -3.91 4.43
N ILE A 74 12.74 -3.33 4.90
CA ILE A 74 11.87 -3.91 5.92
C ILE A 74 10.53 -4.23 5.25
N ASP A 75 10.28 -5.51 4.99
CA ASP A 75 9.03 -6.01 4.41
C ASP A 75 7.95 -6.13 5.49
N ILE A 76 6.85 -5.40 5.34
CA ILE A 76 5.68 -5.45 6.24
C ILE A 76 4.46 -6.13 5.61
N GLY A 77 4.62 -6.78 4.45
CA GLY A 77 3.61 -7.60 3.81
C GLY A 77 2.42 -6.85 3.21
N ILE A 78 1.24 -7.50 3.27
CA ILE A 78 -0.02 -6.89 2.80
C ILE A 78 -0.56 -5.97 3.87
N VAL A 79 -0.71 -4.69 3.53
CA VAL A 79 -1.25 -3.68 4.43
C VAL A 79 -2.09 -2.64 3.68
N THR A 80 -2.94 -1.93 4.39
CA THR A 80 -3.58 -0.73 3.86
C THR A 80 -2.61 0.46 3.82
N SER A 81 -2.88 1.45 2.98
CA SER A 81 -2.07 2.69 2.96
C SER A 81 -1.96 3.36 4.33
N PRO A 82 -3.03 3.47 5.16
CA PRO A 82 -2.90 3.98 6.53
C PRO A 82 -1.99 3.15 7.43
N MET A 83 -1.99 1.82 7.31
CA MET A 83 -1.05 0.96 8.04
C MET A 83 0.40 1.21 7.60
N PHE A 84 0.64 1.36 6.29
CA PHE A 84 1.95 1.74 5.79
C PHE A 84 2.41 3.08 6.35
N TYR A 85 1.57 4.13 6.34
CA TYR A 85 1.94 5.40 6.96
C TYR A 85 2.19 5.28 8.46
N HIS A 86 1.38 4.49 9.18
CA HIS A 86 1.62 4.20 10.60
C HIS A 86 3.01 3.56 10.81
N SER A 87 3.40 2.62 9.97
CA SER A 87 4.68 1.91 10.10
C SER A 87 5.89 2.85 10.04
N THR A 88 5.81 3.96 9.30
CA THR A 88 6.93 4.93 9.21
C THR A 88 7.14 5.73 10.50
N PHE A 89 6.17 5.73 11.42
CA PHE A 89 6.30 6.30 12.76
C PHE A 89 6.57 5.26 13.83
N GLU A 90 6.14 4.02 13.62
CA GLU A 90 6.25 2.93 14.60
C GLU A 90 7.61 2.22 14.53
N LEU A 91 8.08 1.95 13.32
CA LEU A 91 9.37 1.33 13.08
C LEU A 91 10.49 2.38 13.08
N ALA A 92 11.72 1.97 13.34
CA ALA A 92 12.89 2.84 13.31
C ALA A 92 13.27 3.35 11.90
N ALA A 93 12.35 3.24 10.93
CA ALA A 93 12.51 3.66 9.54
C ALA A 93 11.40 4.63 9.16
N SER A 94 11.73 5.91 8.99
CA SER A 94 10.77 6.99 8.68
C SER A 94 10.44 7.10 7.18
N SER A 95 10.82 6.13 6.37
CA SER A 95 10.76 6.20 4.92
C SER A 95 10.39 4.84 4.34
N GLY A 96 9.77 4.85 3.16
CA GLY A 96 9.37 3.61 2.53
C GLY A 96 8.49 3.79 1.30
N VAL A 97 7.99 2.69 0.79
CA VAL A 97 7.12 2.63 -0.38
C VAL A 97 6.04 1.58 -0.21
N VAL A 98 4.80 1.92 -0.54
CA VAL A 98 3.71 0.96 -0.66
C VAL A 98 3.36 0.76 -2.13
N ILE A 99 3.33 -0.51 -2.52
CA ILE A 99 2.97 -0.97 -3.86
C ILE A 99 1.46 -1.13 -3.88
N THR A 100 0.77 -0.31 -4.69
CA THR A 100 -0.69 -0.33 -4.77
C THR A 100 -1.20 0.32 -6.05
N GLY A 101 -2.22 -0.29 -6.64
CA GLY A 101 -3.00 0.30 -7.71
C GLY A 101 -4.15 1.17 -7.23
N SER A 102 -4.35 1.32 -5.89
CA SER A 102 -5.50 2.03 -5.31
C SER A 102 -6.83 1.44 -5.82
N HIS A 103 -7.73 2.27 -6.32
CA HIS A 103 -9.02 1.87 -6.91
C HIS A 103 -8.98 1.66 -8.44
N ASN A 104 -7.79 1.60 -9.04
CA ASN A 104 -7.67 1.33 -10.48
C ASN A 104 -8.02 -0.14 -10.79
N PRO A 105 -8.30 -0.45 -12.06
CA PRO A 105 -8.48 -1.82 -12.54
C PRO A 105 -7.36 -2.77 -12.11
N ALA A 106 -7.64 -4.08 -12.09
CA ALA A 106 -6.74 -5.10 -11.53
C ALA A 106 -5.37 -5.16 -12.21
N GLU A 107 -5.30 -4.81 -13.49
CA GLU A 107 -4.09 -4.77 -14.30
C GLU A 107 -3.14 -3.61 -13.97
N TYR A 108 -3.61 -2.59 -13.23
CA TYR A 108 -2.77 -1.47 -12.80
C TYR A 108 -2.07 -1.76 -11.48
N ASN A 109 -0.87 -1.18 -11.34
CA ASN A 109 -0.19 -1.09 -10.07
C ASN A 109 0.57 0.24 -9.96
N GLY A 110 1.22 0.51 -8.82
CA GLY A 110 1.95 1.75 -8.64
C GLY A 110 2.68 1.83 -7.31
N PHE A 111 3.29 2.99 -7.05
CA PHE A 111 4.13 3.21 -5.89
C PHE A 111 3.79 4.55 -5.24
N LYS A 112 3.44 4.51 -3.96
CA LYS A 112 3.38 5.69 -3.11
C LYS A 112 4.59 5.70 -2.21
N ILE A 113 5.34 6.78 -2.23
CA ILE A 113 6.65 6.89 -1.62
C ILE A 113 6.59 7.92 -0.48
N VAL A 114 7.29 7.62 0.59
CA VAL A 114 7.45 8.48 1.75
C VAL A 114 8.93 8.61 2.07
N PHE A 115 9.41 9.83 2.24
CA PHE A 115 10.72 10.11 2.82
C PHE A 115 10.57 10.96 4.08
N LYS A 116 11.19 10.52 5.19
CA LYS A 116 11.15 11.20 6.49
C LYS A 116 9.71 11.58 6.92
N ASN A 117 8.80 10.61 6.84
CA ASN A 117 7.37 10.73 7.18
C ASN A 117 6.56 11.71 6.30
N GLN A 118 7.09 12.12 5.15
CA GLN A 118 6.41 12.99 4.20
C GLN A 118 6.23 12.28 2.86
N SER A 119 5.03 12.37 2.29
CA SER A 119 4.77 11.89 0.93
C SER A 119 5.60 12.69 -0.07
N THR A 120 6.13 12.00 -1.08
CA THR A 120 6.94 12.64 -2.13
C THR A 120 6.14 13.67 -2.92
N SER A 121 6.80 14.78 -3.22
CA SER A 121 6.33 15.80 -4.15
C SER A 121 6.57 15.39 -5.61
N SER A 122 5.97 16.15 -6.54
CA SER A 122 6.23 15.97 -7.98
C SER A 122 7.71 16.09 -8.33
N ASP A 123 8.43 17.03 -7.74
CA ASP A 123 9.85 17.24 -8.01
C ASP A 123 10.69 16.07 -7.51
N GLU A 124 10.34 15.48 -6.38
CA GLU A 124 11.02 14.28 -5.87
C GLU A 124 10.77 13.06 -6.74
N ILE A 125 9.55 12.90 -7.28
CA ILE A 125 9.24 11.83 -8.26
C ILE A 125 10.05 12.03 -9.54
N LEU A 126 10.17 13.26 -10.04
CA LEU A 126 11.00 13.58 -11.20
C LEU A 126 12.49 13.33 -10.91
N LEU A 127 12.97 13.63 -9.72
CA LEU A 127 14.35 13.33 -9.32
C LEU A 127 14.64 11.82 -9.39
N LEU A 128 13.70 10.97 -8.95
CA LEU A 128 13.85 9.51 -9.09
C LEU A 128 13.95 9.09 -10.56
N ARG A 129 13.14 9.70 -11.45
CA ARG A 129 13.22 9.46 -12.89
C ARG A 129 14.58 9.88 -13.46
N GLU A 130 15.08 11.06 -13.09
CA GLU A 130 16.38 11.56 -13.55
C GLU A 130 17.54 10.65 -13.13
N ARG A 131 17.50 10.09 -11.90
CA ARG A 131 18.48 9.10 -11.46
C ARG A 131 18.47 7.86 -12.37
N ILE A 132 17.29 7.39 -12.80
CA ILE A 132 17.17 6.25 -13.71
C ILE A 132 17.79 6.59 -15.08
N ILE A 133 17.45 7.75 -15.64
CA ILE A 133 17.94 8.21 -16.95
C ILE A 133 19.47 8.35 -16.95
N ASN A 134 20.03 8.96 -15.93
CA ASN A 134 21.46 9.23 -15.78
C ASN A 134 22.23 8.02 -15.23
N LYS A 135 21.56 6.92 -14.85
CA LYS A 135 22.15 5.75 -14.20
C LYS A 135 22.93 6.13 -12.93
N ASP A 136 22.45 7.16 -12.21
CA ASP A 136 23.05 7.66 -10.97
C ASP A 136 22.62 6.78 -9.79
N PHE A 137 23.30 5.64 -9.62
CA PHE A 137 22.99 4.67 -8.60
C PHE A 137 24.19 4.40 -7.70
N GLN A 138 23.94 4.34 -6.41
CA GLN A 138 24.88 3.77 -5.47
C GLN A 138 24.97 2.24 -5.66
N LEU A 139 26.06 1.66 -5.20
CA LEU A 139 26.32 0.22 -5.25
C LEU A 139 26.66 -0.27 -3.86
N GLY A 140 26.02 -1.36 -3.45
CA GLY A 140 26.22 -1.95 -2.13
C GLY A 140 25.43 -3.23 -1.98
N GLN A 141 25.33 -3.69 -0.73
CA GLN A 141 24.54 -4.86 -0.36
C GLN A 141 23.76 -4.56 0.91
N GLY A 142 22.46 -4.32 0.76
CA GLY A 142 21.52 -4.14 1.87
C GLY A 142 21.03 -5.48 2.43
N LYS A 143 20.29 -5.40 3.55
CA LYS A 143 19.66 -6.54 4.22
C LYS A 143 18.14 -6.47 4.07
N LEU A 144 17.50 -7.63 3.96
CA LEU A 144 16.05 -7.78 4.00
C LEU A 144 15.62 -8.29 5.36
N ASP A 145 14.84 -7.50 6.06
CA ASP A 145 14.18 -7.86 7.31
C ASP A 145 12.66 -7.88 7.11
N LYS A 146 11.92 -8.49 8.06
CA LYS A 146 10.46 -8.50 8.08
C LYS A 146 9.95 -7.96 9.40
N ALA A 147 8.83 -7.24 9.35
CA ALA A 147 8.13 -6.77 10.54
C ALA A 147 6.62 -6.95 10.38
N ASP A 148 5.93 -7.16 11.49
CA ASP A 148 4.46 -7.12 11.57
C ASP A 148 4.05 -5.87 12.35
N ILE A 149 3.17 -5.08 11.73
CA ILE A 149 2.66 -3.83 12.32
C ILE A 149 1.16 -3.88 12.62
N LYS A 150 0.51 -5.03 12.38
CA LYS A 150 -0.95 -5.14 12.49
C LYS A 150 -1.43 -4.82 13.90
N GLU A 151 -0.85 -5.45 14.90
CA GLU A 151 -1.27 -5.27 16.29
C GLU A 151 -0.99 -3.83 16.78
N SER A 152 0.16 -3.25 16.47
CA SER A 152 0.49 -1.87 16.85
C SER A 152 -0.48 -0.87 16.21
N TYR A 153 -0.84 -1.07 14.94
CA TYR A 153 -1.82 -0.25 14.23
C TYR A 153 -3.21 -0.32 14.87
N ILE A 154 -3.71 -1.53 15.15
CA ILE A 154 -5.00 -1.74 15.81
C ILE A 154 -5.00 -1.07 17.18
N ASN A 155 -3.97 -1.30 17.99
CA ASN A 155 -3.85 -0.72 19.33
C ASN A 155 -3.81 0.81 19.28
N ARG A 156 -3.16 1.39 18.28
CA ARG A 156 -3.13 2.85 18.08
C ARG A 156 -4.52 3.41 17.83
N ILE A 157 -5.33 2.77 16.97
CA ILE A 157 -6.69 3.22 16.67
C ILE A 157 -7.57 3.06 17.92
N VAL A 158 -7.57 1.89 18.55
CA VAL A 158 -8.42 1.59 19.73
C VAL A 158 -8.12 2.54 20.89
N LYS A 159 -6.86 2.93 21.08
CA LYS A 159 -6.48 3.93 22.10
C LYS A 159 -6.93 5.36 21.76
N SER A 160 -7.09 5.68 20.49
CA SER A 160 -7.41 7.05 20.04
C SER A 160 -8.89 7.29 19.76
N VAL A 161 -9.70 6.23 19.70
CA VAL A 161 -11.14 6.29 19.42
C VAL A 161 -11.93 5.71 20.59
N GLN A 162 -12.92 6.44 21.06
CA GLN A 162 -13.87 5.96 22.07
C GLN A 162 -15.29 6.09 21.52
N LEU A 163 -15.99 4.97 21.42
CA LEU A 163 -17.41 4.97 21.04
C LEU A 163 -18.28 5.11 22.28
N ASN A 164 -19.33 5.92 22.18
CA ASN A 164 -20.30 6.10 23.28
C ASN A 164 -21.22 4.88 23.46
N LYS A 165 -21.37 4.06 22.42
CA LYS A 165 -22.17 2.82 22.43
C LYS A 165 -21.64 1.86 21.38
N ALA A 166 -21.95 0.57 21.55
CA ALA A 166 -21.77 -0.43 20.52
C ALA A 166 -22.60 -0.07 19.26
N LEU A 167 -22.02 -0.30 18.09
CA LEU A 167 -22.70 -0.13 16.81
C LEU A 167 -22.75 -1.47 16.08
N ASP A 168 -23.88 -1.71 15.40
CA ASP A 168 -23.96 -2.77 14.41
C ASP A 168 -23.53 -2.17 13.06
N ILE A 169 -22.48 -2.72 12.44
CA ILE A 169 -21.90 -2.19 11.21
C ILE A 169 -21.73 -3.27 10.17
N SER A 170 -21.91 -2.93 8.91
CA SER A 170 -21.51 -3.74 7.76
C SER A 170 -20.29 -3.11 7.09
N ILE A 171 -19.28 -3.94 6.80
CA ILE A 171 -18.04 -3.53 6.14
C ILE A 171 -17.91 -4.33 4.86
N ASP A 172 -17.63 -3.63 3.77
CA ASP A 172 -17.24 -4.26 2.51
C ASP A 172 -15.76 -3.98 2.23
N CYS A 173 -14.95 -5.01 2.26
CA CYS A 173 -13.51 -4.92 2.01
C CYS A 173 -13.16 -5.09 0.52
N GLY A 174 -14.11 -5.48 -0.32
CA GLY A 174 -13.92 -5.66 -1.77
C GLY A 174 -12.74 -6.55 -2.13
N ASN A 175 -12.43 -7.57 -1.32
CA ASN A 175 -11.24 -8.42 -1.42
C ASN A 175 -9.90 -7.64 -1.41
N GLY A 176 -9.91 -6.38 -0.99
CA GLY A 176 -8.73 -5.54 -0.90
C GLY A 176 -7.93 -5.71 0.39
N ALA A 177 -6.87 -4.92 0.54
CA ALA A 177 -5.98 -4.95 1.70
C ALA A 177 -6.69 -4.59 3.02
N ALA A 178 -7.86 -3.95 2.99
CA ALA A 178 -8.63 -3.64 4.19
C ALA A 178 -9.04 -4.89 4.97
N GLY A 179 -9.26 -6.02 4.29
CA GLY A 179 -9.61 -7.29 4.91
C GLY A 179 -8.58 -7.82 5.92
N VAL A 180 -7.32 -7.36 5.87
CA VAL A 180 -6.31 -7.79 6.85
C VAL A 180 -6.55 -7.21 8.25
N VAL A 181 -7.35 -6.12 8.39
CA VAL A 181 -7.40 -5.38 9.65
C VAL A 181 -8.77 -4.81 10.01
N ALA A 182 -9.65 -4.53 9.04
CA ALA A 182 -10.85 -3.72 9.26
C ALA A 182 -11.78 -4.33 10.30
N LYS A 183 -12.14 -5.61 10.15
CA LYS A 183 -13.02 -6.31 11.08
C LYS A 183 -12.49 -6.24 12.51
N GLU A 184 -11.25 -6.62 12.72
CA GLU A 184 -10.64 -6.66 14.05
C GLU A 184 -10.59 -5.29 14.73
N VAL A 185 -10.34 -4.22 13.98
CA VAL A 185 -10.36 -2.84 14.50
C VAL A 185 -11.75 -2.52 15.08
N TYR A 186 -12.81 -2.74 14.31
CA TYR A 186 -14.16 -2.39 14.76
C TYR A 186 -14.68 -3.29 15.85
N GLU A 187 -14.36 -4.58 15.86
CA GLU A 187 -14.67 -5.49 16.95
C GLU A 187 -13.99 -5.06 18.27
N LYS A 188 -12.71 -4.68 18.20
CA LYS A 188 -11.98 -4.14 19.38
C LYS A 188 -12.50 -2.78 19.86
N LEU A 189 -13.16 -2.01 19.00
CA LEU A 189 -13.89 -0.80 19.36
C LEU A 189 -15.27 -1.08 19.97
N GLY A 190 -15.68 -2.36 20.07
CA GLY A 190 -16.95 -2.81 20.66
C GLY A 190 -18.11 -2.85 19.65
N CYS A 191 -17.85 -2.83 18.36
CA CYS A 191 -18.88 -2.98 17.33
C CYS A 191 -19.22 -4.45 17.06
N ASN A 192 -20.47 -4.72 16.65
CA ASN A 192 -20.86 -5.97 16.01
C ASN A 192 -20.64 -5.81 14.51
N VAL A 193 -19.81 -6.68 13.89
CA VAL A 193 -19.34 -6.49 12.51
C VAL A 193 -19.85 -7.59 11.59
N ILE A 194 -20.56 -7.19 10.53
CA ILE A 194 -20.82 -8.04 9.36
C ILE A 194 -19.76 -7.67 8.33
N GLU A 195 -18.91 -8.62 7.97
CA GLU A 195 -17.84 -8.41 7.00
C GLU A 195 -18.18 -9.08 5.67
N LEU A 196 -18.18 -8.28 4.59
CA LEU A 196 -18.25 -8.73 3.22
C LEU A 196 -16.87 -8.71 2.59
N TYR A 197 -16.53 -9.77 1.84
CA TYR A 197 -15.34 -9.88 1.01
C TYR A 197 -14.02 -9.55 1.74
N GLY A 198 -13.92 -10.00 3.02
CA GLY A 198 -12.78 -9.71 3.91
C GLY A 198 -11.48 -10.43 3.54
N ASN A 199 -11.51 -11.50 2.74
CA ASN A 199 -10.30 -12.20 2.31
C ASN A 199 -9.62 -11.44 1.19
N PRO A 200 -8.35 -10.96 1.34
CA PRO A 200 -7.63 -10.30 0.27
C PRO A 200 -7.45 -11.22 -0.94
N ASP A 201 -7.92 -10.78 -2.11
CA ASP A 201 -7.80 -11.51 -3.39
C ASP A 201 -7.64 -10.50 -4.54
N GLY A 202 -6.46 -10.49 -5.15
CA GLY A 202 -6.11 -9.54 -6.21
C GLY A 202 -6.86 -9.71 -7.53
N LEU A 203 -7.70 -10.75 -7.65
CA LEU A 203 -8.61 -10.93 -8.77
C LEU A 203 -9.93 -10.17 -8.57
N PHE A 204 -10.21 -9.72 -7.32
CA PHE A 204 -11.44 -9.03 -6.96
C PHE A 204 -12.71 -9.74 -7.44
N PRO A 205 -12.94 -11.02 -7.02
CA PRO A 205 -13.94 -11.89 -7.65
C PRO A 205 -15.39 -11.46 -7.44
N ASN A 206 -15.67 -10.60 -6.47
CA ASN A 206 -17.04 -10.19 -6.14
C ASN A 206 -17.44 -8.92 -6.84
N HIS A 207 -16.63 -7.87 -6.75
CA HIS A 207 -16.81 -6.62 -7.47
C HIS A 207 -15.50 -5.84 -7.57
N HIS A 208 -15.43 -4.90 -8.49
CA HIS A 208 -14.28 -4.00 -8.58
C HIS A 208 -14.14 -3.13 -7.31
N PRO A 209 -12.93 -2.98 -6.71
CA PRO A 209 -12.74 -2.28 -5.44
C PRO A 209 -12.79 -0.74 -5.59
N ASP A 210 -13.85 -0.24 -6.23
CA ASP A 210 -14.13 1.18 -6.39
C ASP A 210 -15.49 1.53 -5.79
N PRO A 211 -15.55 2.05 -4.55
CA PRO A 211 -16.79 2.39 -3.85
C PRO A 211 -17.47 3.65 -4.41
N SER A 212 -16.89 4.33 -5.40
CA SER A 212 -17.56 5.44 -6.09
C SER A 212 -18.63 4.97 -7.08
N LYS A 213 -18.61 3.68 -7.42
CA LYS A 213 -19.56 3.06 -8.33
C LYS A 213 -20.68 2.38 -7.56
N LYS A 214 -21.93 2.76 -7.86
CA LYS A 214 -23.10 2.23 -7.16
C LYS A 214 -23.23 0.71 -7.29
N GLU A 215 -22.89 0.17 -8.46
CA GLU A 215 -22.92 -1.28 -8.71
C GLU A 215 -22.03 -2.08 -7.75
N ASN A 216 -20.91 -1.51 -7.31
CA ASN A 216 -19.96 -2.14 -6.37
C ASN A 216 -20.45 -2.04 -4.91
N MET A 217 -21.53 -1.33 -4.66
CA MET A 217 -22.09 -1.10 -3.32
C MET A 217 -23.38 -1.88 -3.04
N LEU A 218 -23.87 -2.63 -4.01
CA LEU A 218 -25.21 -3.25 -3.91
C LEU A 218 -25.26 -4.25 -2.75
N ASP A 219 -24.29 -5.15 -2.65
CA ASP A 219 -24.27 -6.16 -1.58
C ASP A 219 -24.14 -5.54 -0.19
N LEU A 220 -23.39 -4.44 -0.07
CA LEU A 220 -23.29 -3.70 1.19
C LEU A 220 -24.63 -3.03 1.55
N ILE A 221 -25.32 -2.43 0.57
CA ILE A 221 -26.63 -1.82 0.75
C ILE A 221 -27.64 -2.89 1.20
N ASP A 222 -27.66 -4.05 0.56
CA ASP A 222 -28.55 -5.15 0.89
C ASP A 222 -28.25 -5.73 2.28
N SER A 223 -26.96 -5.87 2.62
CA SER A 223 -26.54 -6.29 3.96
C SER A 223 -27.08 -5.38 5.07
N VAL A 224 -27.04 -4.06 4.84
CA VAL A 224 -27.57 -3.07 5.79
C VAL A 224 -29.08 -3.15 5.87
N ALA A 225 -29.79 -3.26 4.74
CA ALA A 225 -31.26 -3.31 4.69
C ALA A 225 -31.81 -4.53 5.44
N VAL A 226 -31.12 -5.67 5.38
CA VAL A 226 -31.57 -6.93 6.02
C VAL A 226 -31.17 -7.01 7.49
N SER A 227 -30.00 -6.47 7.87
CA SER A 227 -29.42 -6.64 9.21
C SER A 227 -29.76 -5.53 10.21
N TYR A 228 -30.51 -4.50 9.81
CA TYR A 228 -30.82 -3.32 10.66
C TYR A 228 -29.56 -2.64 11.21
N THR A 229 -28.48 -2.64 10.42
CA THR A 229 -27.20 -2.03 10.84
C THR A 229 -27.29 -0.50 10.88
N HIS A 230 -26.43 0.11 11.70
CA HIS A 230 -26.41 1.56 11.93
C HIS A 230 -25.50 2.32 10.98
N LEU A 231 -24.51 1.64 10.40
CA LEU A 231 -23.46 2.29 9.59
C LEU A 231 -22.95 1.37 8.48
N THR A 232 -22.68 1.95 7.33
CA THR A 232 -21.98 1.30 6.20
C THR A 232 -20.58 1.85 6.05
N LEU A 233 -19.61 0.98 5.82
CA LEU A 233 -18.21 1.35 5.63
C LEU A 233 -17.65 0.68 4.38
N PRO A 234 -17.82 1.29 3.19
CA PRO A 234 -17.12 0.85 1.99
C PRO A 234 -15.64 1.21 2.10
N THR A 235 -14.75 0.26 1.85
CA THR A 235 -13.32 0.49 1.90
C THR A 235 -12.74 0.56 0.49
N LYS A 236 -11.78 1.46 0.29
CA LYS A 236 -10.95 1.47 -0.92
C LYS A 236 -9.81 0.48 -0.74
N ALA A 237 -9.51 -0.26 -1.81
CA ALA A 237 -8.36 -1.14 -1.87
C ALA A 237 -7.03 -0.37 -1.78
#